data_f12e687e252d3f8cbdfdbae94a63d799
#
_entry.id   f12e687e252d3f8cbdfdbae94a63d799
#
_cell.length_a   1.000
_cell.length_b   1.000
_cell.length_c   1.000
_cell.angle_alpha   90.00
_cell.angle_beta   90.00
_cell.angle_gamma   90.00
#
_symmetry.space_group_name_H-M   'P 1'
#
loop_
_entity.id
_entity.type
_entity.pdbx_description
1 polymer ?
#
loop_
_entity_poly.entity_id
_entity_poly.type
_entity_poly.pdbx_seq_one_letter_code
_entity_poly.pdbx_strand_id
1 'polypeptide(L)'
;MSWSRYAPRQSARLHQALREPSRGKRAFLYALPLILAGCGFHLRGEAAFTFQTVFVNGAGSPAIAAELRRALSATGNARLVDDPKNAQVIVDFPFVSDDKEVLSISGSGAVREYLLTKRVQFRVRDPNGADWLPQGEIALRRSYTYSESEVLARNTQEQRLLKEMEQDAVQQLVRRLQAAQKPA
;
A
#
# COMPACT_ATOMS: atom_id res chain seq x y z
N MET A 1 -67.35 60.68 33.66
CA MET A 1 -67.16 60.39 35.12
C MET A 1 -66.05 59.41 35.24
N SER A 2 -64.85 59.84 35.48
CA SER A 2 -64.24 60.14 36.75
C SER A 2 -63.58 58.90 37.42
N TRP A 3 -62.30 59.09 37.58
CA TRP A 3 -61.32 58.61 38.59
C TRP A 3 -60.55 57.39 38.18
N SER A 4 -59.25 57.45 37.88
CA SER A 4 -58.07 57.95 38.64
C SER A 4 -57.32 56.89 39.40
N ARG A 5 -56.01 56.79 39.04
CA ARG A 5 -54.85 56.50 39.90
C ARG A 5 -54.66 55.05 40.42
N TYR A 6 -53.57 54.42 40.12
CA TYR A 6 -52.28 54.52 40.81
C TYR A 6 -51.26 53.57 40.17
N ALA A 7 -50.09 54.07 39.88
CA ALA A 7 -48.89 53.23 39.70
C ALA A 7 -48.31 52.87 41.10
N PRO A 8 -47.52 51.84 41.20
CA PRO A 8 -46.12 52.11 41.29
C PRO A 8 -45.21 51.19 40.50
N ARG A 9 -44.06 51.78 40.15
CA ARG A 9 -42.84 51.17 39.66
C ARG A 9 -42.34 50.07 40.61
N GLN A 10 -42.04 48.89 40.06
CA GLN A 10 -41.04 48.03 40.64
C GLN A 10 -40.09 47.58 39.53
N SER A 11 -38.92 48.15 39.57
CA SER A 11 -37.70 47.78 38.91
C SER A 11 -37.29 46.33 39.28
N ALA A 12 -37.66 45.36 38.48
CA ALA A 12 -37.03 44.08 38.58
C ALA A 12 -35.72 44.10 37.81
N ARG A 13 -34.62 44.22 38.51
CA ARG A 13 -33.27 43.99 38.01
C ARG A 13 -33.17 42.56 37.52
N LEU A 14 -33.13 42.40 36.22
CA LEU A 14 -32.65 41.17 35.60
C LEU A 14 -31.18 41.05 35.87
N HIS A 15 -30.87 40.34 36.95
CA HIS A 15 -29.49 39.81 37.16
C HIS A 15 -29.20 38.87 36.01
N GLN A 16 -28.48 39.39 35.04
CA GLN A 16 -27.71 38.54 34.12
C GLN A 16 -26.67 37.79 34.93
N ALA A 17 -27.03 36.62 35.37
CA ALA A 17 -26.06 35.63 35.84
C ALA A 17 -25.25 35.19 34.62
N LEU A 18 -24.21 35.93 34.30
CA LEU A 18 -23.13 35.43 33.46
C LEU A 18 -22.55 34.21 34.16
N ARG A 19 -22.99 33.09 33.72
CA ARG A 19 -22.51 31.76 34.13
C ARG A 19 -21.05 31.68 33.68
N GLU A 20 -20.12 32.03 34.56
CA GLU A 20 -18.70 31.83 34.34
C GLU A 20 -18.46 30.36 34.03
N PRO A 21 -17.82 30.02 32.89
CA PRO A 21 -17.49 28.63 32.60
C PRO A 21 -16.47 28.16 33.62
N SER A 22 -16.88 27.17 34.42
CA SER A 22 -16.07 26.60 35.51
C SER A 22 -14.63 26.31 35.03
N ARG A 23 -13.63 26.70 35.80
CA ARG A 23 -12.19 26.48 35.53
C ARG A 23 -11.86 25.04 35.15
N GLY A 24 -12.65 24.04 35.63
CA GLY A 24 -12.48 22.64 35.30
C GLY A 24 -12.78 22.28 33.83
N LYS A 25 -13.74 22.96 33.19
CA LYS A 25 -14.09 22.68 31.76
C LYS A 25 -13.02 23.18 30.81
N ARG A 26 -12.31 24.25 31.15
CA ARG A 26 -11.19 24.77 30.34
C ARG A 26 -9.96 23.89 30.47
N ALA A 27 -9.66 23.35 31.67
CA ALA A 27 -8.58 22.39 31.87
C ALA A 27 -8.81 21.08 31.09
N PHE A 28 -10.05 20.62 30.99
CA PHE A 28 -10.39 19.42 30.22
C PHE A 28 -10.24 19.60 28.70
N LEU A 29 -10.54 20.79 28.17
CA LEU A 29 -10.34 21.10 26.74
C LEU A 29 -8.86 21.14 26.32
N TYR A 30 -7.95 21.47 27.23
CA TYR A 30 -6.50 21.49 26.96
C TYR A 30 -5.82 20.14 27.24
N ALA A 31 -6.42 19.28 28.06
CA ALA A 31 -5.89 17.95 28.36
C ALA A 31 -6.13 16.94 27.19
N LEU A 32 -7.21 17.10 26.43
CA LEU A 32 -7.56 16.20 25.34
C LEU A 32 -6.51 16.15 24.22
N PRO A 33 -5.98 17.28 23.68
CA PRO A 33 -4.92 17.25 22.67
C PRO A 33 -3.56 16.74 23.18
N LEU A 34 -3.26 16.86 24.47
CA LEU A 34 -2.03 16.30 25.03
C LEU A 34 -2.03 14.76 25.07
N ILE A 35 -3.18 14.14 25.26
CA ILE A 35 -3.32 12.67 25.27
C ILE A 35 -3.16 12.10 23.86
N LEU A 36 -3.60 12.81 22.81
CA LEU A 36 -3.40 12.40 21.40
C LEU A 36 -1.94 12.56 20.95
N ALA A 37 -1.18 13.49 21.51
CA ALA A 37 0.24 13.66 21.19
C ALA A 37 1.13 12.55 21.80
N GLY A 38 0.65 11.84 22.83
CA GLY A 38 1.36 10.73 23.49
C GLY A 38 1.27 9.39 22.79
N CYS A 39 0.32 9.21 21.85
CA CYS A 39 0.33 8.06 20.96
C CYS A 39 1.43 8.27 19.92
N GLY A 40 2.62 7.76 20.19
CA GLY A 40 3.80 7.82 19.32
C GLY A 40 3.57 7.15 17.97
N PHE A 41 2.62 7.66 17.17
CA PHE A 41 2.47 7.32 15.76
C PHE A 41 3.69 7.87 15.02
N HIS A 42 4.79 7.14 15.07
CA HIS A 42 5.88 7.35 14.13
C HIS A 42 5.38 6.82 12.78
N LEU A 43 5.11 7.71 11.85
CA LEU A 43 5.05 7.34 10.44
C LEU A 43 6.35 6.59 10.17
N ARG A 44 6.25 5.28 9.90
CA ARG A 44 7.39 4.47 9.51
C ARG A 44 7.96 5.12 8.26
N GLY A 45 9.06 5.86 8.42
CA GLY A 45 9.75 6.50 7.32
C GLY A 45 9.97 5.48 6.22
N GLU A 46 9.89 5.91 4.97
CA GLU A 46 10.16 5.04 3.84
C GLU A 46 11.51 4.38 4.10
N ALA A 47 11.50 3.04 4.19
CA ALA A 47 12.73 2.29 4.42
C ALA A 47 13.64 2.53 3.22
N ALA A 48 14.75 3.25 3.43
CA ALA A 48 15.73 3.52 2.41
C ALA A 48 16.44 2.22 1.99
N PHE A 49 16.81 2.13 0.73
CA PHE A 49 17.66 1.04 0.27
C PHE A 49 19.08 1.22 0.82
N THR A 50 19.78 0.13 1.06
CA THR A 50 21.20 0.13 1.48
C THR A 50 22.16 0.37 0.31
N PHE A 51 21.64 0.42 -0.92
CA PHE A 51 22.37 0.68 -2.17
C PHE A 51 21.87 1.98 -2.84
N GLN A 52 22.72 2.60 -3.65
CA GLN A 52 22.41 3.85 -4.36
C GLN A 52 22.08 3.64 -5.83
N THR A 53 22.64 2.59 -6.47
CA THR A 53 22.43 2.31 -7.89
C THR A 53 21.96 0.88 -8.10
N VAL A 54 20.98 0.71 -9.00
CA VAL A 54 20.37 -0.59 -9.29
C VAL A 54 20.17 -0.75 -10.80
N PHE A 55 20.55 -1.91 -11.31
CA PHE A 55 20.22 -2.36 -12.66
C PHE A 55 19.13 -3.42 -12.58
N VAL A 56 18.08 -3.28 -13.38
CA VAL A 56 16.99 -4.25 -13.48
C VAL A 56 17.06 -4.94 -14.83
N ASN A 57 17.42 -6.22 -14.81
CA ASN A 57 17.51 -7.04 -16.00
C ASN A 57 16.11 -7.45 -16.48
N GLY A 58 15.72 -7.01 -17.68
CA GLY A 58 14.41 -7.31 -18.25
C GLY A 58 14.35 -8.56 -19.13
N ALA A 59 15.46 -9.29 -19.30
CA ALA A 59 15.55 -10.40 -20.25
C ALA A 59 14.57 -11.54 -19.92
N GLY A 60 14.37 -11.87 -18.64
CA GLY A 60 13.46 -12.94 -18.22
C GLY A 60 11.99 -12.56 -18.18
N SER A 61 11.67 -11.28 -17.92
CA SER A 61 10.30 -10.75 -17.93
C SER A 61 10.32 -9.22 -18.07
N PRO A 62 10.10 -8.71 -19.30
CA PRO A 62 10.07 -7.26 -19.53
C PRO A 62 8.97 -6.54 -18.74
N ALA A 63 7.82 -7.18 -18.52
CA ALA A 63 6.68 -6.62 -17.79
C ALA A 63 7.02 -6.40 -16.31
N ILE A 64 7.48 -7.42 -15.62
CA ILE A 64 7.91 -7.36 -14.20
C ILE A 64 9.07 -6.36 -14.04
N ALA A 65 10.04 -6.38 -14.95
CA ALA A 65 11.16 -5.45 -14.91
C ALA A 65 10.73 -3.99 -15.07
N ALA A 66 9.80 -3.71 -15.98
CA ALA A 66 9.25 -2.37 -16.17
C ALA A 66 8.47 -1.89 -14.94
N GLU A 67 7.68 -2.77 -14.32
CA GLU A 67 6.94 -2.45 -13.09
C GLU A 67 7.91 -2.19 -11.93
N LEU A 68 8.95 -3.02 -11.77
CA LEU A 68 9.97 -2.82 -10.74
C LEU A 68 10.72 -1.49 -10.94
N ARG A 69 11.10 -1.15 -12.18
CA ARG A 69 11.73 0.15 -12.47
C ARG A 69 10.83 1.32 -12.07
N ARG A 70 9.52 1.25 -12.37
CA ARG A 70 8.55 2.28 -11.95
C ARG A 70 8.47 2.38 -10.42
N ALA A 71 8.37 1.25 -9.74
CA ALA A 71 8.28 1.21 -8.28
C ALA A 71 9.55 1.78 -7.61
N LEU A 72 10.74 1.42 -8.11
CA LEU A 72 12.02 1.95 -7.61
C LEU A 72 12.17 3.45 -7.87
N SER A 73 11.75 3.93 -9.05
CA SER A 73 11.76 5.37 -9.36
C SER A 73 10.83 6.17 -8.46
N ALA A 74 9.69 5.59 -8.06
CA ALA A 74 8.73 6.25 -7.19
C ALA A 74 9.23 6.41 -5.75
N THR A 75 10.12 5.54 -5.27
CA THR A 75 10.69 5.64 -3.92
C THR A 75 11.79 6.71 -3.82
N GLY A 76 12.39 7.14 -4.93
CA GLY A 76 13.40 8.20 -4.99
C GLY A 76 14.74 7.89 -4.30
N ASN A 77 14.87 6.73 -3.64
CA ASN A 77 16.01 6.40 -2.79
C ASN A 77 17.11 5.58 -3.51
N ALA A 78 16.86 5.12 -4.74
CA ALA A 78 17.83 4.42 -5.56
C ALA A 78 17.76 4.91 -7.01
N ARG A 79 18.93 5.09 -7.64
CA ARG A 79 19.05 5.51 -9.03
C ARG A 79 19.11 4.27 -9.94
N LEU A 80 18.23 4.22 -10.93
CA LEU A 80 18.29 3.24 -12.00
C LEU A 80 19.48 3.55 -12.92
N VAL A 81 20.20 2.52 -13.32
CA VAL A 81 21.29 2.59 -14.29
C VAL A 81 21.04 1.62 -15.45
N ASP A 82 21.52 1.98 -16.64
CA ASP A 82 21.30 1.19 -17.86
C ASP A 82 22.42 0.16 -18.10
N ASP A 83 23.59 0.35 -17.48
CA ASP A 83 24.73 -0.57 -17.57
C ASP A 83 24.88 -1.32 -16.24
N PRO A 84 24.85 -2.67 -16.24
CA PRO A 84 25.05 -3.47 -15.05
C PRO A 84 26.42 -3.25 -14.37
N LYS A 85 27.43 -2.77 -15.09
CA LYS A 85 28.75 -2.46 -14.52
C LYS A 85 28.72 -1.25 -13.59
N ASN A 86 27.77 -0.33 -13.79
CA ASN A 86 27.60 0.89 -13.00
C ASN A 86 26.62 0.68 -11.82
N ALA A 87 26.05 -0.52 -11.70
CA ALA A 87 25.11 -0.86 -10.63
C ALA A 87 25.85 -1.36 -9.39
N GLN A 88 25.35 -1.00 -8.21
CA GLN A 88 25.73 -1.68 -6.97
C GLN A 88 24.95 -2.98 -6.79
N VAL A 89 23.72 -3.00 -7.31
CA VAL A 89 22.81 -4.14 -7.24
C VAL A 89 22.22 -4.44 -8.61
N ILE A 90 22.21 -5.70 -8.98
CA ILE A 90 21.58 -6.24 -10.18
C ILE A 90 20.42 -7.12 -9.75
N VAL A 91 19.23 -6.87 -10.32
CA VAL A 91 18.04 -7.70 -10.11
C VAL A 91 17.76 -8.47 -11.38
N ASP A 92 17.85 -9.79 -11.30
CA ASP A 92 17.54 -10.74 -12.38
C ASP A 92 16.22 -11.46 -12.09
N PHE A 93 15.49 -11.80 -13.15
CA PHE A 93 14.28 -12.63 -13.11
C PHE A 93 14.51 -13.92 -13.92
N PRO A 94 15.07 -14.98 -13.31
CA PRO A 94 15.37 -16.23 -14.01
C PRO A 94 14.14 -16.92 -14.58
N PHE A 95 13.01 -16.82 -13.88
CA PHE A 95 11.77 -17.46 -14.28
C PHE A 95 10.55 -16.67 -13.81
N VAL A 96 9.57 -16.50 -14.71
CA VAL A 96 8.25 -15.92 -14.41
C VAL A 96 7.21 -16.75 -15.15
N SER A 97 6.17 -17.19 -14.44
CA SER A 97 5.02 -17.88 -15.04
C SER A 97 3.69 -17.37 -14.50
N ASP A 98 2.69 -17.46 -15.38
CA ASP A 98 1.28 -17.30 -15.08
C ASP A 98 0.58 -18.60 -15.41
N ASP A 99 0.04 -19.28 -14.39
CA ASP A 99 -0.66 -20.53 -14.51
C ASP A 99 -2.15 -20.33 -14.22
N LYS A 100 -3.00 -21.03 -14.95
CA LYS A 100 -4.45 -21.01 -14.79
C LYS A 100 -4.99 -22.43 -14.68
N GLU A 101 -5.69 -22.70 -13.61
CA GLU A 101 -6.27 -24.01 -13.30
C GLU A 101 -7.77 -23.89 -13.03
N VAL A 102 -8.52 -24.93 -13.34
CA VAL A 102 -9.93 -25.02 -12.92
C VAL A 102 -9.99 -25.34 -11.45
N LEU A 103 -10.57 -24.43 -10.66
CA LEU A 103 -10.70 -24.59 -9.21
C LEU A 103 -11.98 -25.32 -8.84
N SER A 104 -13.10 -25.04 -9.53
CA SER A 104 -14.38 -25.71 -9.27
C SER A 104 -15.24 -25.85 -10.53
N ILE A 105 -16.09 -26.90 -10.55
CA ILE A 105 -17.08 -27.16 -11.58
C ILE A 105 -18.48 -27.26 -10.96
N SER A 106 -19.52 -27.00 -11.76
CA SER A 106 -20.92 -27.20 -11.37
C SER A 106 -21.33 -28.66 -11.43
N GLY A 107 -22.48 -29.01 -10.88
CA GLY A 107 -23.08 -30.34 -11.02
C GLY A 107 -23.40 -30.75 -12.47
N SER A 108 -23.48 -29.79 -13.41
CA SER A 108 -23.64 -30.02 -14.86
C SER A 108 -22.29 -30.15 -15.59
N GLY A 109 -21.14 -30.07 -14.90
CA GLY A 109 -19.81 -30.16 -15.49
C GLY A 109 -19.26 -28.84 -16.04
N ALA A 110 -19.98 -27.71 -15.93
CA ALA A 110 -19.50 -26.42 -16.35
C ALA A 110 -18.53 -25.84 -15.33
N VAL A 111 -17.46 -25.16 -15.78
CA VAL A 111 -16.49 -24.49 -14.90
C VAL A 111 -17.18 -23.36 -14.15
N ARG A 112 -16.95 -23.27 -12.84
CA ARG A 112 -17.44 -22.18 -11.96
C ARG A 112 -16.37 -21.22 -11.52
N GLU A 113 -15.17 -21.73 -11.27
CA GLU A 113 -14.07 -20.91 -10.77
C GLU A 113 -12.75 -21.33 -11.40
N TYR A 114 -11.92 -20.33 -11.65
CA TYR A 114 -10.52 -20.52 -12.00
C TYR A 114 -9.61 -20.06 -10.88
N LEU A 115 -8.47 -20.72 -10.73
CA LEU A 115 -7.33 -20.30 -9.91
C LEU A 115 -6.24 -19.78 -10.84
N LEU A 116 -5.80 -18.55 -10.61
CA LEU A 116 -4.60 -17.97 -11.22
C LEU A 116 -3.45 -18.10 -10.24
N THR A 117 -2.30 -18.56 -10.71
CA THR A 117 -1.06 -18.60 -9.95
C THR A 117 0.02 -17.85 -10.72
N LYS A 118 0.59 -16.81 -10.13
CA LYS A 118 1.76 -16.09 -10.67
C LYS A 118 2.97 -16.46 -9.83
N ARG A 119 4.03 -16.95 -10.48
CA ARG A 119 5.33 -17.22 -9.83
C ARG A 119 6.39 -16.32 -10.43
N VAL A 120 7.13 -15.64 -9.57
CA VAL A 120 8.23 -14.75 -9.95
C VAL A 120 9.46 -15.20 -9.19
N GLN A 121 10.40 -15.84 -9.87
CA GLN A 121 11.72 -16.11 -9.32
C GLN A 121 12.61 -14.89 -9.55
N PHE A 122 13.39 -14.54 -8.55
CA PHE A 122 14.31 -13.42 -8.59
C PHE A 122 15.66 -13.78 -7.96
N ARG A 123 16.69 -13.11 -8.42
CA ARG A 123 18.03 -13.11 -7.83
C ARG A 123 18.52 -11.67 -7.71
N VAL A 124 19.12 -11.34 -6.59
CA VAL A 124 19.67 -10.00 -6.33
C VAL A 124 21.15 -10.16 -5.97
N ARG A 125 22.01 -9.62 -6.82
CA ARG A 125 23.47 -9.78 -6.71
C ARG A 125 24.21 -8.49 -6.99
N ASP A 126 25.49 -8.44 -6.68
CA ASP A 126 26.39 -7.39 -7.15
C ASP A 126 26.93 -7.69 -8.56
N PRO A 127 27.66 -6.76 -9.20
CA PRO A 127 28.33 -7.01 -10.49
C PRO A 127 29.36 -8.14 -10.46
N ASN A 128 29.93 -8.46 -9.32
CA ASN A 128 30.91 -9.52 -9.14
C ASN A 128 30.26 -10.90 -8.91
N GLY A 129 28.93 -10.95 -8.76
CA GLY A 129 28.17 -12.17 -8.58
C GLY A 129 27.85 -12.53 -7.13
N ALA A 130 28.27 -11.74 -6.13
CA ALA A 130 27.91 -11.96 -4.74
C ALA A 130 26.43 -11.61 -4.50
N ASP A 131 25.72 -12.50 -3.84
CA ASP A 131 24.29 -12.34 -3.63
C ASP A 131 24.00 -11.34 -2.49
N TRP A 132 23.21 -10.32 -2.78
CA TRP A 132 22.60 -9.41 -1.80
C TRP A 132 21.39 -10.04 -1.11
N LEU A 133 20.64 -10.83 -1.87
CA LEU A 133 19.58 -11.69 -1.38
C LEU A 133 19.75 -13.05 -2.04
N PRO A 134 19.55 -14.15 -1.29
CA PRO A 134 19.52 -15.47 -1.90
C PRO A 134 18.43 -15.53 -2.97
N GLN A 135 18.64 -16.37 -3.98
CA GLN A 135 17.60 -16.63 -4.97
C GLN A 135 16.30 -17.02 -4.27
N GLY A 136 15.21 -16.40 -4.65
CA GLY A 136 13.93 -16.57 -4.03
C GLY A 136 12.78 -16.58 -5.03
N GLU A 137 11.61 -16.95 -4.52
CA GLU A 137 10.37 -16.95 -5.28
C GLU A 137 9.29 -16.13 -4.55
N ILE A 138 8.46 -15.48 -5.33
CA ILE A 138 7.20 -14.89 -4.91
C ILE A 138 6.11 -15.63 -5.66
N ALA A 139 5.23 -16.34 -4.94
CA ALA A 139 4.09 -17.04 -5.49
C ALA A 139 2.80 -16.37 -4.98
N LEU A 140 1.96 -15.94 -5.90
CA LEU A 140 0.67 -15.30 -5.65
C LEU A 140 -0.43 -16.17 -6.24
N ARG A 141 -1.58 -16.23 -5.56
CA ARG A 141 -2.76 -16.96 -6.00
C ARG A 141 -3.99 -16.08 -5.88
N ARG A 142 -4.86 -16.11 -6.90
CA ARG A 142 -6.16 -15.43 -6.94
C ARG A 142 -7.16 -16.32 -7.63
N SER A 143 -8.36 -16.46 -7.06
CA SER A 143 -9.47 -17.12 -7.76
C SER A 143 -10.45 -16.08 -8.29
N TYR A 144 -11.16 -16.45 -9.34
CA TYR A 144 -12.28 -15.67 -9.86
C TYR A 144 -13.39 -16.57 -10.39
N THR A 145 -14.62 -16.11 -10.22
CA THR A 145 -15.81 -16.81 -10.70
C THR A 145 -15.94 -16.68 -12.21
N TYR A 146 -16.32 -17.77 -12.83
CA TYR A 146 -16.54 -17.89 -14.25
C TYR A 146 -18.05 -17.96 -14.55
N SER A 147 -18.54 -17.14 -15.50
CA SER A 147 -19.89 -17.20 -16.05
C SER A 147 -19.82 -17.26 -17.58
N GLU A 148 -20.49 -18.22 -18.19
CA GLU A 148 -20.50 -18.37 -19.66
C GLU A 148 -21.20 -17.21 -20.37
N SER A 149 -22.12 -16.51 -19.69
CA SER A 149 -22.89 -15.40 -20.25
C SER A 149 -22.10 -14.10 -20.46
N GLU A 150 -20.87 -13.98 -19.88
CA GLU A 150 -20.12 -12.72 -19.85
C GLU A 150 -18.69 -12.85 -20.42
N VAL A 151 -18.56 -13.39 -21.65
CA VAL A 151 -17.25 -13.69 -22.27
C VAL A 151 -16.30 -12.49 -22.36
N LEU A 152 -16.81 -11.29 -22.70
CA LEU A 152 -15.99 -10.08 -22.85
C LEU A 152 -15.56 -9.51 -21.50
N ALA A 153 -16.45 -9.46 -20.52
CA ALA A 153 -16.13 -8.96 -19.17
C ALA A 153 -15.07 -9.84 -18.47
N ARG A 154 -15.05 -11.12 -18.76
CA ARG A 154 -14.15 -12.13 -18.20
C ARG A 154 -12.69 -11.92 -18.58
N ASN A 155 -12.38 -11.73 -19.87
CA ASN A 155 -11.01 -11.51 -20.32
C ASN A 155 -10.41 -10.26 -19.66
N THR A 156 -11.22 -9.22 -19.48
CA THR A 156 -10.84 -8.00 -18.80
C THR A 156 -10.56 -8.25 -17.31
N GLN A 157 -11.39 -9.06 -16.64
CA GLN A 157 -11.21 -9.40 -15.23
C GLN A 157 -9.94 -10.22 -14.98
N GLU A 158 -9.69 -11.24 -15.80
CA GLU A 158 -8.49 -12.08 -15.71
C GLU A 158 -7.21 -11.25 -15.91
N GLN A 159 -7.17 -10.44 -16.97
CA GLN A 159 -6.02 -9.56 -17.22
C GLN A 159 -5.81 -8.54 -16.11
N ARG A 160 -6.89 -7.99 -15.54
CA ARG A 160 -6.81 -7.10 -14.39
C ARG A 160 -6.21 -7.81 -13.18
N LEU A 161 -6.66 -9.02 -12.85
CA LEU A 161 -6.12 -9.81 -11.75
C LEU A 161 -4.64 -10.13 -11.95
N LEU A 162 -4.23 -10.55 -13.16
CA LEU A 162 -2.83 -10.81 -13.47
C LEU A 162 -1.97 -9.56 -13.31
N LYS A 163 -2.50 -8.39 -13.68
CA LYS A 163 -1.82 -7.10 -13.50
C LYS A 163 -1.70 -6.70 -12.03
N GLU A 164 -2.76 -6.89 -11.25
CA GLU A 164 -2.73 -6.68 -9.80
C GLU A 164 -1.72 -7.62 -9.11
N MET A 165 -1.67 -8.89 -9.52
CA MET A 165 -0.68 -9.86 -9.02
C MET A 165 0.75 -9.46 -9.40
N GLU A 166 0.98 -8.90 -10.58
CA GLU A 166 2.28 -8.37 -11.00
C GLU A 166 2.73 -7.23 -10.06
N GLN A 167 1.83 -6.28 -9.79
CA GLN A 167 2.09 -5.17 -8.88
C GLN A 167 2.36 -5.66 -7.45
N ASP A 168 1.56 -6.60 -6.95
CA ASP A 168 1.75 -7.20 -5.63
C ASP A 168 3.12 -7.91 -5.52
N ALA A 169 3.52 -8.65 -6.56
CA ALA A 169 4.84 -9.31 -6.60
C ALA A 169 5.98 -8.30 -6.53
N VAL A 170 5.89 -7.23 -7.33
CA VAL A 170 6.89 -6.15 -7.33
C VAL A 170 6.95 -5.46 -5.98
N GLN A 171 5.81 -5.15 -5.35
CA GLN A 171 5.79 -4.55 -4.01
C GLN A 171 6.42 -5.46 -2.95
N GLN A 172 6.22 -6.78 -3.04
CA GLN A 172 6.90 -7.72 -2.15
C GLN A 172 8.41 -7.73 -2.38
N LEU A 173 8.85 -7.68 -3.65
CA LEU A 173 10.27 -7.62 -3.98
C LEU A 173 10.92 -6.33 -3.48
N VAL A 174 10.25 -5.17 -3.66
CA VAL A 174 10.73 -3.87 -3.14
C VAL A 174 10.95 -3.94 -1.62
N ARG A 175 10.00 -4.52 -0.88
CA ARG A 175 10.19 -4.71 0.58
C ARG A 175 11.38 -5.60 0.93
N ARG A 176 11.64 -6.65 0.14
CA ARG A 176 12.83 -7.50 0.34
C ARG A 176 14.12 -6.76 0.01
N LEU A 177 14.13 -5.92 -1.04
CA LEU A 177 15.26 -5.07 -1.40
C LEU A 177 15.57 -4.01 -0.32
N GLN A 178 14.55 -3.46 0.33
CA GLN A 178 14.73 -2.54 1.46
C GLN A 178 15.34 -3.21 2.70
N ALA A 179 15.08 -4.49 2.88
CA ALA A 179 15.66 -5.30 3.96
C ALA A 179 17.02 -5.92 3.61
N ALA A 180 17.44 -5.85 2.34
CA ALA A 180 18.69 -6.44 1.88
C ALA A 180 19.91 -5.72 2.49
N GLN A 181 20.92 -6.50 2.84
CA GLN A 181 22.20 -5.98 3.34
C GLN A 181 23.31 -6.30 2.35
N LYS A 182 24.33 -5.42 2.32
CA LYS A 182 25.51 -5.67 1.49
C LYS A 182 26.18 -6.97 1.92
N PRO A 183 26.52 -7.86 0.98
CA PRO A 183 27.31 -9.05 1.30
C PRO A 183 28.66 -8.66 1.92
N ALA A 184 29.11 -9.46 2.88
CA ALA A 184 30.36 -9.25 3.59
C ALA A 184 31.58 -9.47 2.68
#